data_3508f40fff7e76e318b74a099185adba
#
_entry.id   3508f40fff7e76e318b74a099185adba
#
_cell.length_a   1.000
_cell.length_b   1.000
_cell.length_c   1.000
_cell.angle_alpha   90.00
_cell.angle_beta   90.00
_cell.angle_gamma   90.00
#
_symmetry.space_group_name_H-M   'P 1'
#
loop_
_entity.id
_entity.type
_entity.pdbx_description
1 polymer ?
#
loop_
_entity_poly.entity_id
_entity_poly.type
_entity_poly.pdbx_seq_one_letter_code
_entity_poly.pdbx_strand_id
1 'polypeptide(L)'
;VYPYNRIRLSKGLLTSIDENKILLQKKQWYEDNRVDIHIHTKVLSIDPNNKRVSLDNGYDMSYTKLLLANGAKNLVPPIHGINQRGVFSLRTLQDARNILETIDSESKILSIGGGIQGLETAWILSKDGKKVIIVELASRLMPKQLDEKASHILQKAIRQHHIDILLN
;
A
#
# COMPACT_ATOMS: atom_id res chain seq x y z
N VAL A 1 -1.15 15.48 -0.93
CA VAL A 1 -0.19 15.21 0.16
C VAL A 1 1.24 15.28 -0.37
N TYR A 2 2.17 15.67 0.50
CA TYR A 2 3.61 15.58 0.22
C TYR A 2 4.05 14.12 0.09
N PRO A 3 5.21 13.84 -0.54
CA PRO A 3 5.76 12.49 -0.64
C PRO A 3 5.91 11.83 0.73
N TYR A 4 5.42 10.62 0.86
CA TYR A 4 5.42 9.87 2.12
C TYR A 4 5.91 8.44 1.95
N ASN A 5 6.34 7.83 3.06
CA ASN A 5 6.82 6.46 3.11
C ASN A 5 5.65 5.47 3.11
N ARG A 6 5.38 4.86 1.96
CA ARG A 6 4.30 3.88 1.80
C ARG A 6 4.45 2.61 2.64
N ILE A 7 5.68 2.22 2.95
CA ILE A 7 5.94 1.03 3.79
C ILE A 7 5.36 1.22 5.20
N ARG A 8 5.18 2.48 5.62
CA ARG A 8 4.59 2.79 6.93
C ARG A 8 3.06 2.71 6.97
N LEU A 9 2.39 2.56 5.83
CA LEU A 9 0.92 2.53 5.79
C LEU A 9 0.34 1.30 6.49
N SER A 10 0.90 0.11 6.24
CA SER A 10 0.48 -1.11 6.94
C SER A 10 0.66 -0.96 8.45
N LYS A 11 1.81 -0.45 8.88
CA LYS A 11 2.12 -0.21 10.31
C LYS A 11 1.21 0.83 10.95
N GLY A 12 0.72 1.79 10.18
CA GLY A 12 -0.23 2.81 10.63
C GLY A 12 -1.65 2.29 10.89
N LEU A 13 -1.99 1.07 10.48
CA LEU A 13 -3.31 0.48 10.75
C LEU A 13 -3.55 0.09 12.22
N LEU A 14 -2.55 0.15 13.08
CA LEU A 14 -2.71 -0.01 14.55
C LEU A 14 -3.09 1.27 15.26
N THR A 15 -2.75 2.40 14.69
CA THR A 15 -2.90 3.72 15.30
C THR A 15 -3.39 4.70 14.25
N SER A 16 -3.91 5.84 14.67
CA SER A 16 -4.21 6.91 13.72
C SER A 16 -2.97 7.26 12.89
N ILE A 17 -3.14 7.32 11.57
CA ILE A 17 -2.05 7.68 10.66
C ILE A 17 -1.78 9.17 10.78
N ASP A 18 -0.73 9.52 11.51
CA ASP A 18 -0.21 10.89 11.54
C ASP A 18 0.59 11.13 10.26
N GLU A 19 0.03 11.95 9.35
CA GLU A 19 0.67 12.28 8.08
C GLU A 19 2.10 12.80 8.26
N ASN A 20 2.32 13.62 9.27
CA ASN A 20 3.64 14.24 9.50
C ASN A 20 4.72 13.20 9.83
N LYS A 21 4.33 12.09 10.49
CA LYS A 21 5.26 11.01 10.85
C LYS A 21 5.64 10.11 9.69
N ILE A 22 4.85 10.10 8.64
CA ILE A 22 5.10 9.26 7.46
C ILE A 22 5.71 10.02 6.29
N LEU A 23 5.79 11.35 6.32
CA LEU A 23 6.43 12.14 5.27
C LEU A 23 7.87 11.69 5.04
N LEU A 24 8.31 11.67 3.78
CA LEU A 24 9.71 11.45 3.43
C LEU A 24 10.56 12.64 3.85
N GLN A 25 10.07 13.84 3.60
CA GLN A 25 10.70 15.10 3.98
C GLN A 25 9.63 16.11 4.40
N LYS A 26 9.98 17.02 5.32
CA LYS A 26 9.13 18.15 5.68
C LYS A 26 9.10 19.19 4.55
N LYS A 27 8.06 20.02 4.50
CA LYS A 27 7.90 21.08 3.49
C LYS A 27 9.17 21.96 3.39
N GLN A 28 9.71 22.38 4.50
CA GLN A 28 10.92 23.23 4.58
C GLN A 28 12.11 22.63 3.85
N TRP A 29 12.29 21.30 3.88
CA TRP A 29 13.37 20.63 3.18
C TRP A 29 13.34 20.86 1.67
N TYR A 30 12.15 20.86 1.05
CA TYR A 30 12.02 21.13 -0.40
C TYR A 30 12.42 22.55 -0.73
N GLU A 31 12.02 23.53 0.10
CA GLU A 31 12.37 24.93 -0.05
C GLU A 31 13.90 25.14 0.09
N ASP A 32 14.50 24.60 1.14
CA ASP A 32 15.95 24.71 1.43
C ASP A 32 16.81 24.07 0.31
N ASN A 33 16.31 23.02 -0.33
CA ASN A 33 17.01 22.32 -1.41
C ASN A 33 16.58 22.79 -2.82
N ARG A 34 15.80 23.86 -2.92
CA ARG A 34 15.30 24.42 -4.19
C ARG A 34 14.56 23.39 -5.05
N VAL A 35 13.79 22.52 -4.42
CA VAL A 35 12.91 21.56 -5.09
C VAL A 35 11.53 22.15 -5.21
N ASP A 36 11.13 22.46 -6.44
CA ASP A 36 9.76 22.91 -6.72
C ASP A 36 8.82 21.68 -6.77
N ILE A 37 7.87 21.63 -5.85
CA ILE A 37 6.98 20.48 -5.69
C ILE A 37 5.54 20.87 -5.98
N HIS A 38 4.97 20.31 -7.04
CA HIS A 38 3.57 20.47 -7.42
C HIS A 38 2.73 19.33 -6.88
N ILE A 39 2.06 19.57 -5.75
CA ILE A 39 1.09 18.62 -5.17
C ILE A 39 -0.30 18.85 -5.79
N HIS A 40 -1.15 17.80 -5.76
CA HIS A 40 -2.48 17.84 -6.37
C HIS A 40 -2.48 18.18 -7.87
N THR A 41 -1.38 17.86 -8.56
CA THR A 41 -1.21 18.14 -9.97
C THR A 41 -0.90 16.83 -10.70
N LYS A 42 -1.67 16.53 -11.72
CA LYS A 42 -1.53 15.30 -12.52
C LYS A 42 -0.96 15.63 -13.89
N VAL A 43 0.06 14.89 -14.28
CA VAL A 43 0.55 14.90 -15.67
C VAL A 43 -0.42 14.09 -16.52
N LEU A 44 -0.98 14.70 -17.57
CA LEU A 44 -1.93 14.09 -18.49
C LEU A 44 -1.23 13.48 -19.70
N SER A 45 -0.23 14.20 -20.25
CA SER A 45 0.52 13.75 -21.41
C SER A 45 1.97 14.21 -21.37
N ILE A 46 2.79 13.55 -22.16
CA ILE A 46 4.21 13.87 -22.33
C ILE A 46 4.47 14.05 -23.84
N ASP A 47 5.06 15.18 -24.19
CA ASP A 47 5.61 15.42 -25.53
C ASP A 47 7.14 15.36 -25.46
N PRO A 48 7.75 14.24 -25.81
CA PRO A 48 9.20 14.07 -25.74
C PRO A 48 9.96 14.87 -26.80
N ASN A 49 9.31 15.21 -27.94
CA ASN A 49 9.94 15.98 -29.01
C ASN A 49 10.13 17.44 -28.60
N ASN A 50 9.12 18.04 -28.00
CA ASN A 50 9.14 19.41 -27.51
C ASN A 50 9.60 19.51 -26.04
N LYS A 51 9.93 18.37 -25.40
CA LYS A 51 10.32 18.30 -23.97
C LYS A 51 9.34 19.00 -23.07
N ARG A 52 8.05 18.67 -23.20
CA ARG A 52 6.95 19.24 -22.41
C ARG A 52 6.09 18.17 -21.78
N VAL A 53 5.48 18.50 -20.66
CA VAL A 53 4.39 17.73 -20.03
C VAL A 53 3.18 18.62 -19.87
N SER A 54 1.99 18.08 -20.18
CA SER A 54 0.72 18.79 -19.96
C SER A 54 0.10 18.35 -18.64
N LEU A 55 -0.40 19.31 -17.88
CA LEU A 55 -0.93 19.15 -16.55
C LEU A 55 -2.47 19.24 -16.54
N ASP A 56 -3.13 18.65 -15.55
CA ASP A 56 -4.59 18.65 -15.40
C ASP A 56 -5.19 20.02 -15.06
N ASN A 57 -4.37 20.96 -14.67
CA ASN A 57 -4.76 22.37 -14.44
C ASN A 57 -4.66 23.25 -15.71
N GLY A 58 -4.37 22.64 -16.86
CA GLY A 58 -4.29 23.33 -18.16
C GLY A 58 -2.94 23.98 -18.46
N TYR A 59 -1.95 23.87 -17.60
CA TYR A 59 -0.60 24.37 -17.85
C TYR A 59 0.31 23.31 -18.45
N ASP A 60 1.29 23.76 -19.24
CA ASP A 60 2.39 22.95 -19.72
C ASP A 60 3.69 23.31 -18.97
N MET A 61 4.50 22.29 -18.69
CA MET A 61 5.83 22.48 -18.11
C MET A 61 6.88 21.93 -19.07
N SER A 62 7.91 22.73 -19.33
CA SER A 62 9.09 22.28 -20.09
C SER A 62 10.12 21.60 -19.17
N TYR A 63 10.89 20.68 -19.72
CA TYR A 63 11.96 19.99 -18.99
C TYR A 63 13.21 19.82 -19.84
N THR A 64 14.36 19.74 -19.23
CA THR A 64 15.61 19.35 -19.89
C THR A 64 15.82 17.84 -19.85
N LYS A 65 15.49 17.20 -18.71
CA LYS A 65 15.48 15.76 -18.49
C LYS A 65 14.21 15.39 -17.70
N LEU A 66 13.57 14.28 -18.06
CA LEU A 66 12.37 13.78 -17.41
C LEU A 66 12.65 12.43 -16.77
N LEU A 67 12.35 12.31 -15.49
CA LEU A 67 12.34 11.03 -14.77
C LEU A 67 10.89 10.61 -14.50
N LEU A 68 10.50 9.44 -14.98
CA LEU A 68 9.18 8.85 -14.71
C LEU A 68 9.25 8.00 -13.43
N ALA A 69 8.72 8.52 -12.34
CA ALA A 69 8.64 7.85 -11.05
C ALA A 69 7.18 7.75 -10.56
N ASN A 70 6.27 7.48 -11.49
CA ASN A 70 4.81 7.50 -11.30
C ASN A 70 4.25 6.30 -10.50
N GLY A 71 5.12 5.40 -10.02
CA GLY A 71 4.74 4.25 -9.21
C GLY A 71 4.00 3.17 -10.00
N ALA A 72 3.13 2.42 -9.32
CA ALA A 72 2.35 1.33 -9.90
C ALA A 72 0.91 1.37 -9.35
N LYS A 73 0.02 0.55 -9.88
CA LYS A 73 -1.32 0.26 -9.31
C LYS A 73 -1.30 -1.10 -8.62
N ASN A 74 -2.20 -1.30 -7.65
CA ASN A 74 -2.43 -2.63 -7.12
C ASN A 74 -2.99 -3.55 -8.21
N LEU A 75 -2.45 -4.75 -8.29
CA LEU A 75 -3.09 -5.81 -9.05
C LEU A 75 -4.27 -6.34 -8.20
N VAL A 76 -5.47 -6.03 -8.65
CA VAL A 76 -6.70 -6.53 -8.04
C VAL A 76 -7.12 -7.78 -8.82
N PRO A 77 -7.16 -8.97 -8.21
CA PRO A 77 -7.52 -10.18 -8.92
C PRO A 77 -9.00 -10.14 -9.34
N PRO A 78 -9.38 -10.78 -10.46
CA PRO A 78 -10.75 -10.77 -10.96
C PRO A 78 -11.65 -11.75 -10.18
N ILE A 79 -11.87 -11.46 -8.91
CA ILE A 79 -12.70 -12.26 -8.01
C ILE A 79 -14.10 -11.65 -7.99
N HIS A 80 -15.15 -12.50 -8.04
CA HIS A 80 -16.52 -12.03 -7.91
C HIS A 80 -16.71 -11.33 -6.55
N GLY A 81 -17.34 -10.17 -6.56
CA GLY A 81 -17.54 -9.36 -5.35
C GLY A 81 -16.40 -8.43 -4.97
N ILE A 82 -15.31 -8.36 -5.75
CA ILE A 82 -14.13 -7.54 -5.44
C ILE A 82 -14.42 -6.05 -5.29
N ASN A 83 -15.53 -5.56 -5.86
CA ASN A 83 -15.94 -4.17 -5.79
C ASN A 83 -17.02 -3.92 -4.70
N GLN A 84 -17.31 -4.90 -3.86
CA GLN A 84 -18.30 -4.75 -2.79
C GLN A 84 -17.77 -3.85 -1.66
N ARG A 85 -18.71 -3.27 -0.91
CA ARG A 85 -18.38 -2.51 0.30
C ARG A 85 -17.64 -3.41 1.29
N GLY A 86 -16.59 -2.87 1.91
CA GLY A 86 -15.73 -3.62 2.84
C GLY A 86 -14.58 -4.37 2.17
N VAL A 87 -14.43 -4.26 0.84
CA VAL A 87 -13.27 -4.78 0.11
C VAL A 87 -12.30 -3.64 -0.20
N PHE A 88 -11.06 -3.81 0.25
CA PHE A 88 -10.03 -2.77 0.15
C PHE A 88 -8.74 -3.33 -0.44
N SER A 89 -7.96 -2.44 -1.03
CA SER A 89 -6.54 -2.67 -1.29
C SER A 89 -5.73 -1.61 -0.55
N LEU A 90 -4.56 -1.95 -0.03
CA LEU A 90 -3.72 -1.03 0.72
C LEU A 90 -2.53 -0.59 -0.13
N ARG A 91 -2.55 0.66 -0.59
CA ARG A 91 -1.45 1.26 -1.34
C ARG A 91 -1.24 2.74 -1.06
N THR A 92 -2.31 3.47 -0.85
CA THR A 92 -2.30 4.91 -0.62
C THR A 92 -2.69 5.24 0.82
N LEU A 93 -2.39 6.46 1.23
CA LEU A 93 -2.84 6.97 2.53
C LEU A 93 -4.38 6.96 2.64
N GLN A 94 -5.07 7.25 1.53
CA GLN A 94 -6.54 7.21 1.52
C GLN A 94 -7.07 5.78 1.71
N ASP A 95 -6.43 4.77 1.09
CA ASP A 95 -6.82 3.37 1.31
C ASP A 95 -6.70 3.00 2.80
N ALA A 96 -5.59 3.40 3.42
CA ALA A 96 -5.38 3.11 4.83
C ALA A 96 -6.41 3.81 5.75
N ARG A 97 -6.80 5.05 5.42
CA ARG A 97 -7.89 5.75 6.12
C ARG A 97 -9.23 5.06 5.96
N ASN A 98 -9.59 4.71 4.73
CA ASN A 98 -10.84 4.00 4.44
C ASN A 98 -10.93 2.66 5.19
N ILE A 99 -9.81 1.94 5.30
CA ILE A 99 -9.73 0.71 6.10
C ILE A 99 -10.00 1.04 7.57
N LEU A 100 -9.29 2.01 8.16
CA LEU A 100 -9.43 2.40 9.56
C LEU A 100 -10.83 2.88 9.93
N GLU A 101 -11.49 3.61 9.02
CA GLU A 101 -12.86 4.09 9.20
C GLU A 101 -13.91 2.97 9.13
N THR A 102 -13.56 1.83 8.52
CA THR A 102 -14.49 0.73 8.30
C THR A 102 -14.37 -0.38 9.32
N ILE A 103 -13.15 -0.63 9.84
CA ILE A 103 -12.92 -1.73 10.79
C ILE A 103 -13.23 -1.28 12.22
N ASP A 104 -13.85 -2.17 12.99
CA ASP A 104 -14.16 -2.02 14.40
C ASP A 104 -13.56 -3.17 15.23
N SER A 105 -13.86 -3.24 16.53
CA SER A 105 -13.34 -4.28 17.42
C SER A 105 -13.79 -5.70 17.03
N GLU A 106 -14.97 -5.83 16.46
CA GLU A 106 -15.60 -7.13 16.14
C GLU A 106 -15.30 -7.57 14.68
N SER A 107 -14.58 -6.76 13.92
CA SER A 107 -14.32 -7.03 12.51
C SER A 107 -13.53 -8.31 12.30
N LYS A 108 -14.03 -9.15 11.40
CA LYS A 108 -13.33 -10.33 10.85
C LYS A 108 -12.70 -9.96 9.52
N ILE A 109 -11.41 -10.17 9.39
CA ILE A 109 -10.64 -9.69 8.26
C ILE A 109 -10.13 -10.85 7.43
N LEU A 110 -10.38 -10.80 6.14
CA LEU A 110 -9.83 -11.71 5.15
C LEU A 110 -8.72 -10.99 4.37
N SER A 111 -7.48 -11.42 4.53
CA SER A 111 -6.35 -10.93 3.75
C SER A 111 -6.13 -11.83 2.54
N ILE A 112 -6.35 -11.31 1.34
CA ILE A 112 -6.14 -12.04 0.09
C ILE A 112 -4.71 -11.82 -0.39
N GLY A 113 -3.91 -12.89 -0.37
CA GLY A 113 -2.50 -12.92 -0.73
C GLY A 113 -1.58 -13.10 0.46
N GLY A 114 -0.78 -14.17 0.41
CA GLY A 114 0.22 -14.54 1.43
C GLY A 114 1.62 -13.99 1.14
N GLY A 115 1.73 -12.86 0.44
CA GLY A 115 2.96 -12.11 0.24
C GLY A 115 3.28 -11.16 1.40
N ILE A 116 4.43 -10.48 1.33
CA ILE A 116 4.94 -9.61 2.41
C ILE A 116 3.89 -8.63 2.92
N GLN A 117 3.22 -7.90 2.02
CA GLN A 117 2.26 -6.88 2.40
C GLN A 117 1.00 -7.46 3.07
N GLY A 118 0.48 -8.58 2.54
CA GLY A 118 -0.67 -9.27 3.14
C GLY A 118 -0.35 -9.80 4.53
N LEU A 119 0.82 -10.42 4.70
CA LEU A 119 1.30 -10.93 5.98
C LEU A 119 1.52 -9.81 7.00
N GLU A 120 2.16 -8.70 6.61
CA GLU A 120 2.38 -7.57 7.49
C GLU A 120 1.07 -6.92 7.93
N THR A 121 0.12 -6.74 7.00
CA THR A 121 -1.20 -6.19 7.31
C THR A 121 -1.97 -7.12 8.25
N ALA A 122 -1.98 -8.43 7.96
CA ALA A 122 -2.62 -9.44 8.81
C ALA A 122 -2.04 -9.44 10.22
N TRP A 123 -0.72 -9.41 10.34
CA TRP A 123 -0.01 -9.34 11.62
C TRP A 123 -0.41 -8.10 12.43
N ILE A 124 -0.41 -6.94 11.79
CA ILE A 124 -0.73 -5.67 12.44
C ILE A 124 -2.18 -5.68 12.97
N LEU A 125 -3.13 -6.14 12.16
CA LEU A 125 -4.54 -6.20 12.54
C LEU A 125 -4.82 -7.27 13.61
N SER A 126 -4.11 -8.39 13.57
CA SER A 126 -4.16 -9.40 14.64
C SER A 126 -3.66 -8.84 15.99
N LYS A 127 -2.60 -8.03 15.99
CA LYS A 127 -2.12 -7.36 17.22
C LYS A 127 -3.14 -6.39 17.81
N ASP A 128 -4.03 -5.85 17.00
CA ASP A 128 -5.15 -5.01 17.41
C ASP A 128 -6.39 -5.84 17.84
N GLY A 129 -6.21 -7.14 18.06
CA GLY A 129 -7.25 -8.04 18.52
C GLY A 129 -8.24 -8.52 17.46
N LYS A 130 -8.05 -8.16 16.18
CA LYS A 130 -8.93 -8.59 15.09
C LYS A 130 -8.73 -10.06 14.76
N LYS A 131 -9.81 -10.75 14.40
CA LYS A 131 -9.72 -12.09 13.79
C LYS A 131 -9.29 -11.95 12.33
N VAL A 132 -8.16 -12.54 12.00
CA VAL A 132 -7.60 -12.43 10.64
C VAL A 132 -7.40 -13.81 10.03
N ILE A 133 -7.82 -13.94 8.77
CA ILE A 133 -7.59 -15.11 7.94
C ILE A 133 -6.78 -14.67 6.72
N ILE A 134 -5.71 -15.38 6.41
CA ILE A 134 -4.94 -15.19 5.17
C ILE A 134 -5.36 -16.26 4.18
N VAL A 135 -5.68 -15.86 2.96
CA VAL A 135 -5.93 -16.77 1.83
C VAL A 135 -4.84 -16.56 0.79
N GLU A 136 -4.17 -17.64 0.42
CA GLU A 136 -3.11 -17.63 -0.59
C GLU A 136 -3.42 -18.71 -1.65
N LEU A 137 -3.39 -18.33 -2.92
CA LEU A 137 -3.64 -19.23 -4.04
C LEU A 137 -2.54 -20.28 -4.22
N ALA A 138 -1.32 -19.97 -3.82
CA ALA A 138 -0.21 -20.91 -3.88
C ALA A 138 -0.27 -21.92 -2.72
N SER A 139 0.43 -23.04 -2.89
CA SER A 139 0.56 -24.10 -1.86
C SER A 139 1.36 -23.65 -0.62
N ARG A 140 1.93 -22.46 -0.62
CA ARG A 140 2.73 -21.93 0.49
C ARG A 140 2.74 -20.41 0.54
N LEU A 141 3.02 -19.85 1.71
CA LEU A 141 3.24 -18.42 1.89
C LEU A 141 4.56 -17.98 1.24
N MET A 142 4.58 -16.75 0.71
CA MET A 142 5.74 -16.12 0.08
C MET A 142 6.45 -17.03 -0.96
N PRO A 143 5.72 -17.60 -1.92
CA PRO A 143 6.25 -18.65 -2.81
C PRO A 143 7.42 -18.19 -3.69
N LYS A 144 7.55 -16.87 -3.91
CA LYS A 144 8.64 -16.26 -4.70
C LYS A 144 9.90 -15.97 -3.88
N GLN A 145 9.81 -15.91 -2.56
CA GLN A 145 10.90 -15.51 -1.66
C GLN A 145 11.41 -16.64 -0.78
N LEU A 146 10.55 -17.62 -0.45
CA LEU A 146 10.84 -18.70 0.47
C LEU A 146 10.71 -20.06 -0.20
N ASP A 147 11.58 -20.98 0.16
CA ASP A 147 11.41 -22.41 -0.11
C ASP A 147 10.31 -23.02 0.79
N GLU A 148 10.00 -24.29 0.60
CA GLU A 148 8.94 -24.97 1.37
C GLU A 148 9.23 -25.02 2.87
N LYS A 149 10.49 -25.29 3.23
CA LYS A 149 10.90 -25.42 4.62
C LYS A 149 10.80 -24.09 5.37
N ALA A 150 11.32 -23.03 4.77
CA ALA A 150 11.23 -21.68 5.34
C ALA A 150 9.77 -21.17 5.41
N SER A 151 8.96 -21.41 4.36
CA SER A 151 7.54 -21.09 4.37
C SER A 151 6.78 -21.84 5.46
N HIS A 152 7.08 -23.12 5.70
CA HIS A 152 6.47 -23.89 6.77
C HIS A 152 6.79 -23.32 8.16
N ILE A 153 8.04 -22.91 8.39
CA ILE A 153 8.43 -22.24 9.64
C ILE A 153 7.64 -20.94 9.82
N LEU A 154 7.54 -20.13 8.76
CA LEU A 154 6.76 -18.89 8.77
C LEU A 154 5.27 -19.14 9.09
N GLN A 155 4.65 -20.16 8.47
CA GLN A 155 3.25 -20.53 8.74
C GLN A 155 3.04 -20.90 10.21
N LYS A 156 3.96 -21.68 10.80
CA LYS A 156 3.89 -22.02 12.23
C LYS A 156 3.94 -20.77 13.10
N ALA A 157 4.86 -19.85 12.83
CA ALA A 157 5.00 -18.61 13.57
C ALA A 157 3.73 -17.75 13.47
N ILE A 158 3.14 -17.62 12.29
CA ILE A 158 1.92 -16.85 12.06
C ILE A 158 0.73 -17.42 12.82
N ARG A 159 0.55 -18.76 12.79
CA ARG A 159 -0.55 -19.43 13.52
C ARG A 159 -0.48 -19.25 15.03
N GLN A 160 0.74 -19.12 15.60
CA GLN A 160 0.92 -18.82 17.03
C GLN A 160 0.34 -17.44 17.42
N HIS A 161 0.10 -16.57 16.45
CA HIS A 161 -0.51 -15.26 16.65
C HIS A 161 -2.00 -15.20 16.30
N HIS A 162 -2.67 -16.36 16.32
CA HIS A 162 -4.11 -16.49 16.04
C HIS A 162 -4.55 -15.98 14.67
N ILE A 163 -3.67 -16.12 13.69
CA ILE A 163 -3.96 -15.84 12.28
C ILE A 163 -4.15 -17.17 11.56
N ASP A 164 -5.34 -17.39 11.02
CA ASP A 164 -5.64 -18.56 10.21
C ASP A 164 -5.06 -18.41 8.80
N ILE A 165 -4.64 -19.55 8.21
CA ILE A 165 -4.06 -19.57 6.87
C ILE A 165 -4.76 -20.65 6.06
N LEU A 166 -5.31 -20.24 4.92
CA LEU A 166 -5.89 -21.09 3.89
C LEU A 166 -5.01 -21.00 2.65
N LEU A 167 -4.55 -22.16 2.16
CA LEU A 167 -3.69 -22.32 0.98
C LEU A 167 -4.42 -23.15 -0.07
N ASN A 168 -4.12 -22.95 -1.39
CA ASN A 168 -4.71 -23.62 -2.58
C ASN A 168 -6.13 -23.23 -2.90
#